data_8157b7716b2f6944f30808b36ae7dff6
#
_entry.id   8157b7716b2f6944f30808b36ae7dff6
#
_cell.length_a   1.000
_cell.length_b   1.000
_cell.length_c   1.000
_cell.angle_alpha   90.00
_cell.angle_beta   90.00
_cell.angle_gamma   90.00
#
_symmetry.space_group_name_H-M   'P 1'
#
loop_
_entity.id
_entity.type
_entity.pdbx_description
1 polymer ?
#
loop_
_entity_poly.entity_id
_entity_poly.type
_entity_poly.pdbx_seq_one_letter_code
_entity_poly.pdbx_strand_id
1 'polypeptide(L)'
;MHPFIEYVNPELGELLTNIGLDKRYVRGDGCYLYDEDGKTYLDMIAAYGALPFGFNPPEIWEAIHQVEATGEPSFVQPSLLTPAGELARALLAIAPQGMGKVTFANSGAEAVEAAIKLARSKTGKRGIVAAHNSFHGKT
;
A
#
# COMPACT_ATOMS: atom_id res chain seq x y z
N MET A 1 17.67 -23.84 0.68
CA MET A 1 16.40 -23.44 0.00
C MET A 1 16.03 -22.04 0.52
N HIS A 2 15.50 -21.16 -0.33
CA HIS A 2 15.12 -19.81 0.14
C HIS A 2 13.91 -19.91 1.07
N PRO A 3 13.88 -19.23 2.24
CA PRO A 3 12.76 -19.34 3.20
C PRO A 3 11.38 -19.03 2.62
N PHE A 4 11.28 -18.14 1.64
CA PHE A 4 10.02 -17.86 0.95
C PHE A 4 9.47 -19.09 0.22
N ILE A 5 10.35 -19.86 -0.44
CA ILE A 5 9.98 -21.10 -1.14
C ILE A 5 9.55 -22.17 -0.12
N GLU A 6 10.27 -22.28 0.99
CA GLU A 6 10.02 -23.29 2.00
C GLU A 6 8.77 -23.04 2.85
N TYR A 7 8.53 -21.77 3.24
CA TYR A 7 7.51 -21.44 4.26
C TYR A 7 6.36 -20.54 3.78
N VAL A 8 6.42 -19.98 2.57
CA VAL A 8 5.39 -19.03 2.11
C VAL A 8 4.66 -19.56 0.88
N ASN A 9 5.35 -19.71 -0.23
CA ASN A 9 4.73 -20.16 -1.47
C ASN A 9 5.77 -20.80 -2.39
N PRO A 10 5.87 -22.16 -2.39
CA PRO A 10 6.82 -22.89 -3.20
C PRO A 10 6.67 -22.61 -4.71
N GLU A 11 5.43 -22.67 -5.21
CA GLU A 11 5.14 -22.53 -6.63
C GLU A 11 5.49 -21.14 -7.17
N LEU A 12 5.14 -20.10 -6.42
CA LEU A 12 5.51 -18.73 -6.77
C LEU A 12 7.02 -18.52 -6.68
N GLY A 13 7.67 -19.11 -5.68
CA GLY A 13 9.11 -19.02 -5.51
C GLY A 13 9.86 -19.67 -6.67
N GLU A 14 9.45 -20.85 -7.11
CA GLU A 14 10.00 -21.53 -8.28
C GLU A 14 9.78 -20.73 -9.57
N LEU A 15 8.57 -20.18 -9.75
CA LEU A 15 8.28 -19.30 -10.88
C LEU A 15 9.23 -18.10 -10.92
N LEU A 16 9.38 -17.40 -9.79
CA LEU A 16 10.25 -16.22 -9.70
C LEU A 16 11.71 -16.57 -10.00
N THR A 17 12.18 -17.72 -9.53
CA THR A 17 13.53 -18.24 -9.84
C THR A 17 13.68 -18.52 -11.33
N ASN A 18 12.72 -19.18 -11.95
CA ASN A 18 12.76 -19.52 -13.36
C ASN A 18 12.79 -18.31 -14.29
N ILE A 19 12.19 -17.19 -13.88
CA ILE A 19 12.19 -15.94 -14.67
C ILE A 19 13.27 -14.94 -14.19
N GLY A 20 14.17 -15.34 -13.29
CA GLY A 20 15.28 -14.52 -12.83
C GLY A 20 14.90 -13.36 -11.89
N LEU A 21 13.75 -13.44 -11.24
CA LEU A 21 13.26 -12.46 -10.26
C LEU A 21 13.46 -12.88 -8.79
N ASP A 22 14.36 -13.84 -8.55
CA ASP A 22 14.72 -14.37 -7.23
C ASP A 22 15.85 -13.57 -6.54
N LYS A 23 16.06 -12.34 -6.96
CA LYS A 23 17.15 -11.49 -6.45
C LYS A 23 16.89 -11.07 -5.01
N ARG A 24 17.95 -11.12 -4.21
CA ARG A 24 17.94 -10.55 -2.88
C ARG A 24 18.36 -9.09 -2.94
N TYR A 25 17.37 -8.21 -2.84
CA TYR A 25 17.62 -6.77 -2.75
C TYR A 25 17.98 -6.40 -1.31
N VAL A 26 19.12 -5.72 -1.14
CA VAL A 26 19.66 -5.33 0.17
C VAL A 26 19.57 -3.83 0.44
N ARG A 27 19.30 -3.02 -0.60
CA ARG A 27 19.08 -1.58 -0.50
C ARG A 27 18.09 -1.11 -1.57
N GLY A 28 17.28 -0.14 -1.22
CA GLY A 28 16.44 0.63 -2.13
C GLY A 28 16.63 2.12 -1.87
N ASP A 29 16.67 2.94 -2.92
CA ASP A 29 16.90 4.38 -2.84
C ASP A 29 16.23 5.07 -4.04
N GLY A 30 15.23 5.91 -3.78
CA GLY A 30 14.42 6.51 -4.81
C GLY A 30 13.78 5.47 -5.74
N CYS A 31 14.14 5.44 -7.00
CA CYS A 31 13.67 4.46 -7.97
C CYS A 31 14.68 3.32 -8.25
N TYR A 32 15.71 3.17 -7.44
CA TYR A 32 16.73 2.16 -7.63
C TYR A 32 16.74 1.10 -6.54
N LEU A 33 16.96 -0.14 -6.96
CA LEU A 33 17.20 -1.29 -6.10
C LEU A 33 18.64 -1.79 -6.28
N TYR A 34 19.19 -2.33 -5.21
CA TYR A 34 20.55 -2.88 -5.20
C TYR A 34 20.50 -4.28 -4.59
N ASP A 35 21.04 -5.25 -5.31
CA ASP A 35 21.14 -6.62 -4.81
C ASP A 35 22.41 -6.86 -3.95
N GLU A 36 22.51 -8.05 -3.41
CA GLU A 36 23.65 -8.46 -2.57
C GLU A 36 24.99 -8.52 -3.33
N ASP A 37 24.96 -8.63 -4.65
CA ASP A 37 26.14 -8.58 -5.52
C ASP A 37 26.54 -7.14 -5.90
N GLY A 38 25.81 -6.13 -5.42
CA GLY A 38 26.04 -4.72 -5.70
C GLY A 38 25.52 -4.25 -7.06
N LYS A 39 24.76 -5.08 -7.76
CA LYS A 39 24.15 -4.69 -9.03
C LYS A 39 22.95 -3.77 -8.79
N THR A 40 22.84 -2.75 -9.64
CA THR A 40 21.78 -1.74 -9.59
C THR A 40 20.68 -2.06 -10.59
N TYR A 41 19.44 -1.87 -10.17
CA TYR A 41 18.23 -2.06 -10.98
C TYR A 41 17.37 -0.81 -10.90
N LEU A 42 16.87 -0.33 -12.03
CA LEU A 42 15.84 0.69 -12.08
C LEU A 42 14.48 -0.01 -11.88
N ASP A 43 13.75 0.36 -10.84
CA ASP A 43 12.43 -0.17 -10.57
C ASP A 43 11.38 0.53 -11.45
N MET A 44 10.86 -0.20 -12.43
CA MET A 44 9.77 0.25 -13.31
C MET A 44 8.39 -0.29 -12.89
N ILE A 45 8.32 -0.98 -11.74
CA ILE A 45 7.10 -1.63 -11.25
C ILE A 45 6.50 -0.85 -10.06
N ALA A 46 7.35 -0.26 -9.22
CA ALA A 46 6.96 0.48 -8.02
C ALA A 46 5.93 -0.29 -7.15
N ALA A 47 6.17 -1.59 -6.93
CA ALA A 47 5.24 -2.51 -6.25
C ALA A 47 3.80 -2.43 -6.79
N TYR A 48 3.65 -2.46 -8.11
CA TYR A 48 2.37 -2.27 -8.83
C TYR A 48 1.70 -0.91 -8.55
N GLY A 49 2.52 0.13 -8.36
CA GLY A 49 2.05 1.48 -8.06
C GLY A 49 1.80 1.77 -6.56
N ALA A 50 2.13 0.83 -5.68
CA ALA A 50 1.99 1.03 -4.23
C ALA A 50 3.14 1.85 -3.60
N LEU A 51 4.21 2.14 -4.35
CA LEU A 51 5.36 2.95 -3.93
C LEU A 51 5.47 4.25 -4.74
N PRO A 52 4.51 5.18 -4.61
CA PRO A 52 4.50 6.40 -5.44
C PRO A 52 5.66 7.36 -5.12
N PHE A 53 6.28 7.25 -3.95
CA PHE A 53 7.38 8.09 -3.49
C PHE A 53 8.76 7.41 -3.61
N GLY A 54 8.81 6.22 -4.21
CA GLY A 54 10.03 5.41 -4.30
C GLY A 54 10.42 4.72 -2.99
N PHE A 55 11.64 4.18 -2.98
CA PHE A 55 12.18 3.46 -1.83
C PHE A 55 12.81 4.42 -0.82
N ASN A 56 12.48 4.22 0.44
CA ASN A 56 13.09 4.90 1.58
C ASN A 56 13.12 6.44 1.48
N PRO A 57 12.01 7.13 1.16
CA PRO A 57 12.00 8.58 1.09
C PRO A 57 12.33 9.18 2.46
N PRO A 58 13.36 10.05 2.55
CA PRO A 58 13.86 10.56 3.83
C PRO A 58 12.81 11.35 4.60
N GLU A 59 11.93 12.06 3.92
CA GLU A 59 10.86 12.86 4.53
C GLU A 59 9.84 11.99 5.29
N ILE A 60 9.58 10.79 4.78
CA ILE A 60 8.66 9.85 5.46
C ILE A 60 9.35 9.27 6.70
N TRP A 61 10.63 8.88 6.60
CA TRP A 61 11.37 8.39 7.75
C TRP A 61 11.54 9.45 8.84
N GLU A 62 11.81 10.68 8.46
CA GLU A 62 11.87 11.79 9.41
C GLU A 62 10.53 12.00 10.13
N ALA A 63 9.40 11.97 9.41
CA ALA A 63 8.09 12.07 10.02
C ALA A 63 7.80 10.91 10.98
N ILE A 64 8.22 9.69 10.67
CA ILE A 64 8.09 8.52 11.55
C ILE A 64 8.91 8.72 12.83
N HIS A 65 10.15 9.18 12.74
CA HIS A 65 10.99 9.46 13.90
C HIS A 65 10.45 10.62 14.76
N GLN A 66 9.85 11.64 14.15
CA GLN A 66 9.19 12.71 14.88
C GLN A 66 8.00 12.17 15.70
N VAL A 67 7.18 11.30 15.13
CA VAL A 67 6.07 10.66 15.87
C VAL A 67 6.60 9.76 16.98
N GLU A 68 7.63 8.96 16.74
CA GLU A 68 8.28 8.13 17.75
C GLU A 68 8.76 8.97 18.95
N ALA A 69 9.35 10.13 18.67
CA ALA A 69 9.87 11.04 19.70
C ALA A 69 8.77 11.68 20.59
N THR A 70 7.51 11.71 20.15
CA THR A 70 6.40 12.24 20.96
C THR A 70 6.04 11.35 22.14
N GLY A 71 6.31 10.05 22.05
CA GLY A 71 5.87 9.05 23.02
C GLY A 71 4.35 8.84 23.04
N GLU A 72 3.62 9.37 22.08
CA GLU A 72 2.17 9.13 21.97
C GLU A 72 1.89 7.65 21.68
N PRO A 73 0.81 7.09 22.25
CA PRO A 73 0.47 5.70 21.98
C PRO A 73 0.08 5.52 20.51
N SER A 74 0.71 4.56 19.85
CA SER A 74 0.48 4.28 18.41
C SER A 74 -0.92 3.78 18.09
N PHE A 75 -1.61 3.19 19.08
CA PHE A 75 -2.94 2.62 18.89
C PHE A 75 -3.73 2.55 20.20
N VAL A 76 -4.84 3.28 20.25
CA VAL A 76 -5.76 3.26 21.38
C VAL A 76 -7.20 3.10 20.89
N GLN A 77 -7.88 2.03 21.30
CA GLN A 77 -9.27 1.79 20.93
C GLN A 77 -10.14 1.47 22.17
N PRO A 78 -11.35 2.00 22.27
CA PRO A 78 -11.93 3.01 21.37
C PRO A 78 -11.44 4.42 21.72
N SER A 79 -11.07 5.20 20.72
CA SER A 79 -10.71 6.60 20.89
C SER A 79 -10.92 7.43 19.62
N LEU A 80 -10.89 8.76 19.77
CA LEU A 80 -10.83 9.68 18.63
C LEU A 80 -9.37 9.79 18.19
N LEU A 81 -9.02 9.11 17.10
CA LEU A 81 -7.67 9.08 16.54
C LEU A 81 -7.34 10.41 15.86
N THR A 82 -6.70 11.34 16.56
CA THR A 82 -6.35 12.67 16.05
C THR A 82 -5.54 12.62 14.75
N PRO A 83 -4.45 11.82 14.64
CA PRO A 83 -3.68 11.75 13.39
C PRO A 83 -4.50 11.28 12.19
N ALA A 84 -5.44 10.35 12.39
CA ALA A 84 -6.33 9.90 11.33
C ALA A 84 -7.28 11.02 10.88
N GLY A 85 -7.79 11.83 11.81
CA GLY A 85 -8.61 12.99 11.49
C GLY A 85 -7.84 14.06 10.72
N GLU A 86 -6.61 14.33 11.09
CA GLU A 86 -5.73 15.29 10.40
C GLU A 86 -5.37 14.82 8.99
N LEU A 87 -5.03 13.55 8.82
CA LEU A 87 -4.80 12.95 7.51
C LEU A 87 -6.06 13.03 6.64
N ALA A 88 -7.24 12.72 7.20
CA ALA A 88 -8.51 12.85 6.47
C ALA A 88 -8.75 14.29 6.02
N ARG A 89 -8.48 15.27 6.86
CA ARG A 89 -8.59 16.70 6.50
C ARG A 89 -7.64 17.08 5.37
N ALA A 90 -6.38 16.64 5.42
CA ALA A 90 -5.40 16.89 4.38
C ALA A 90 -5.78 16.25 3.03
N LEU A 91 -6.26 15.01 3.06
CA LEU A 91 -6.74 14.30 1.86
C LEU A 91 -7.96 14.99 1.24
N LEU A 92 -8.91 15.43 2.05
CA LEU A 92 -10.10 16.12 1.56
C LEU A 92 -9.79 17.50 0.94
N ALA A 93 -8.71 18.14 1.36
CA ALA A 93 -8.28 19.42 0.78
C ALA A 93 -7.82 19.29 -0.69
N ILE A 94 -7.34 18.11 -1.09
CA ILE A 94 -6.88 17.82 -2.46
C ILE A 94 -7.85 16.92 -3.23
N ALA A 95 -8.91 16.45 -2.59
CA ALA A 95 -9.92 15.59 -3.20
C ALA A 95 -10.86 16.38 -4.12
N PRO A 96 -11.53 15.72 -5.09
CA PRO A 96 -12.56 16.34 -5.88
C PRO A 96 -13.67 16.96 -5.03
N GLN A 97 -14.29 18.05 -5.54
CA GLN A 97 -15.40 18.70 -4.84
C GLN A 97 -16.56 17.73 -4.57
N GLY A 98 -17.19 17.90 -3.41
CA GLY A 98 -18.32 17.06 -2.98
C GLY A 98 -17.95 15.86 -2.11
N MET A 99 -16.66 15.57 -1.92
CA MET A 99 -16.21 14.60 -0.94
C MET A 99 -16.13 15.23 0.45
N GLY A 100 -16.72 14.58 1.46
CA GLY A 100 -16.80 15.12 2.81
C GLY A 100 -16.32 14.19 3.92
N LYS A 101 -16.00 12.94 3.58
CA LYS A 101 -15.54 11.93 4.55
C LYS A 101 -14.48 11.02 3.91
N VAL A 102 -13.59 10.49 4.75
CA VAL A 102 -12.57 9.51 4.39
C VAL A 102 -12.80 8.24 5.19
N THR A 103 -12.68 7.11 4.56
CA THR A 103 -12.63 5.79 5.20
C THR A 103 -11.26 5.19 4.94
N PHE A 104 -10.54 4.87 5.99
CA PHE A 104 -9.25 4.19 5.90
C PHE A 104 -9.43 2.68 5.89
N ALA A 105 -8.59 2.00 5.14
CA ALA A 105 -8.54 0.54 5.03
C ALA A 105 -7.08 0.08 4.98
N ASN A 106 -6.82 -1.20 5.27
CA ASN A 106 -5.46 -1.73 5.28
C ASN A 106 -4.95 -2.15 3.89
N SER A 107 -5.83 -2.21 2.90
CA SER A 107 -5.45 -2.54 1.53
C SER A 107 -6.40 -1.90 0.52
N GLY A 108 -5.95 -1.81 -0.74
CA GLY A 108 -6.81 -1.38 -1.84
C GLY A 108 -8.01 -2.29 -2.06
N ALA A 109 -7.86 -3.60 -1.84
CA ALA A 109 -8.97 -4.56 -1.90
C ALA A 109 -10.05 -4.24 -0.87
N GLU A 110 -9.68 -4.01 0.40
CA GLU A 110 -10.62 -3.60 1.44
C GLU A 110 -11.30 -2.25 1.13
N ALA A 111 -10.56 -1.29 0.59
CA ALA A 111 -11.12 -0.01 0.17
C ALA A 111 -12.17 -0.18 -0.94
N VAL A 112 -11.91 -1.03 -1.93
CA VAL A 112 -12.88 -1.38 -2.98
C VAL A 112 -14.11 -2.08 -2.40
N GLU A 113 -13.94 -3.04 -1.51
CA GLU A 113 -15.03 -3.72 -0.81
C GLU A 113 -15.89 -2.73 -0.01
N ALA A 114 -15.27 -1.81 0.70
CA ALA A 114 -15.97 -0.75 1.43
C ALA A 114 -16.77 0.15 0.48
N ALA A 115 -16.18 0.56 -0.64
CA ALA A 115 -16.84 1.37 -1.66
C ALA A 115 -18.07 0.65 -2.26
N ILE A 116 -17.95 -0.64 -2.59
CA ILE A 116 -19.05 -1.46 -3.10
C ILE A 116 -20.19 -1.54 -2.06
N LYS A 117 -19.89 -1.79 -0.81
CA LYS A 117 -20.86 -1.86 0.28
C LYS A 117 -21.59 -0.52 0.47
N LEU A 118 -20.85 0.59 0.47
CA LEU A 118 -21.41 1.93 0.58
C LEU A 118 -22.31 2.27 -0.61
N ALA A 119 -21.87 1.97 -1.84
CA ALA A 119 -22.65 2.22 -3.04
C ALA A 119 -23.97 1.44 -3.03
N ARG A 120 -23.92 0.15 -2.70
CA ARG A 120 -25.12 -0.70 -2.58
C ARG A 120 -26.06 -0.23 -1.48
N SER A 121 -25.53 0.10 -0.33
CA SER A 121 -26.32 0.62 0.80
C SER A 121 -27.02 1.94 0.45
N LYS A 122 -26.30 2.85 -0.20
CA LYS A 122 -26.85 4.16 -0.58
C LYS A 122 -27.89 4.08 -1.69
N THR A 123 -27.70 3.20 -2.67
CA THR A 123 -28.54 3.14 -3.87
C THR A 123 -29.64 2.09 -3.80
N GLY A 124 -29.54 1.11 -2.91
CA GLY A 124 -30.38 -0.09 -2.87
C GLY A 124 -30.17 -1.06 -4.05
N LYS A 125 -29.22 -0.74 -4.96
CA LYS A 125 -28.92 -1.55 -6.15
C LYS A 125 -27.80 -2.55 -5.88
N ARG A 126 -27.90 -3.75 -6.47
CA ARG A 126 -26.90 -4.81 -6.30
C ARG A 126 -25.84 -4.82 -7.39
N GLY A 127 -26.17 -4.39 -8.61
CA GLY A 127 -25.27 -4.41 -9.75
C GLY A 127 -24.12 -3.39 -9.61
N ILE A 128 -22.94 -3.79 -10.06
CA ILE A 128 -21.75 -2.94 -10.16
C ILE A 128 -21.32 -2.93 -11.62
N VAL A 129 -20.96 -1.78 -12.14
CA VAL A 129 -20.36 -1.61 -13.46
C VAL A 129 -18.87 -1.40 -13.26
N ALA A 130 -18.06 -2.17 -13.97
CA ALA A 130 -16.61 -2.09 -13.95
C ALA A 130 -16.05 -2.02 -15.36
N ALA A 131 -14.86 -1.44 -15.53
CA ALA A 131 -14.16 -1.47 -16.79
C ALA A 131 -13.65 -2.88 -17.09
N HIS A 132 -13.66 -3.27 -18.36
CA HIS A 132 -13.12 -4.56 -18.76
C HIS A 132 -11.61 -4.64 -18.47
N ASN A 133 -11.14 -5.77 -17.97
CA ASN A 133 -9.73 -6.00 -17.58
C ASN A 133 -9.19 -5.05 -16.50
N SER A 134 -10.04 -4.37 -15.72
CA SER A 134 -9.55 -3.57 -14.59
C SER A 134 -9.29 -4.43 -13.35
N PHE A 135 -8.38 -3.95 -12.50
CA PHE A 135 -8.01 -4.61 -11.25
C PHE A 135 -8.74 -3.96 -10.07
N HIS A 136 -9.40 -4.75 -9.26
CA HIS A 136 -10.19 -4.29 -8.10
C HIS A 136 -9.76 -4.92 -6.76
N GLY A 137 -8.62 -5.58 -6.73
CA GLY A 137 -8.14 -6.33 -5.57
C GLY A 137 -8.15 -7.84 -5.79
N LYS A 138 -7.67 -8.57 -4.79
CA LYS A 138 -7.57 -10.04 -4.81
C LYS A 138 -8.52 -10.71 -3.80
N THR A 139 -9.63 -10.09 -3.52
CA THR A 139 -10.68 -10.65 -2.63
C THR A 139 -11.82 -11.20 -3.43
#